data_2c93ef8b0df292f5800a1128edb6bcf9
#
_entry.id   2c93ef8b0df292f5800a1128edb6bcf9
#
_cell.length_a   1.000
_cell.length_b   1.000
_cell.length_c   1.000
_cell.angle_alpha   90.00
_cell.angle_beta   90.00
_cell.angle_gamma   90.00
#
_symmetry.space_group_name_H-M   'P 1'
#
loop_
_entity.id
_entity.type
_entity.pdbx_description
1 polymer ?
#
loop_
_entity_poly.entity_id
_entity_poly.type
_entity_poly.pdbx_seq_one_letter_code
_entity_poly.pdbx_strand_id
1 'polypeptide(L)'
;MMNLKPIKPKRISDQVFEQIRELIYKGDFKAGQQILPERELALSMAVSRTSVRNAINKLVTMGLLEHRQGQGTFVSSPDNRSGNPLAAAMATDEATFDDLLEVRMGLECNAAMLAAQRATDTDLKAIEKSLEEMEHDLATTDRIGTEPDAAFHMAISFSTKNPVLIHLMRNFYDFLFIGIKKNLTHMYMDRAALEDVIVHHRAIFEAIQQRSSQGAFEAMRTHIHYVQEYFRTR
;
A
#
# COMPACT_ATOMS: atom_id res chain seq x y z
N MET A 1 27.70 31.05 20.51
CA MET A 1 26.21 31.10 20.60
C MET A 1 25.65 29.80 20.07
N MET A 2 24.91 29.03 20.89
CA MET A 2 24.20 27.83 20.43
C MET A 2 23.07 28.26 19.48
N ASN A 3 23.12 27.78 18.25
CA ASN A 3 22.10 28.07 17.24
C ASN A 3 20.97 27.03 17.36
N LEU A 4 20.07 27.20 18.32
CA LEU A 4 18.93 26.34 18.54
C LEU A 4 17.87 26.65 17.48
N LYS A 5 17.51 25.62 16.67
CA LYS A 5 16.39 25.71 15.70
C LYS A 5 15.05 25.44 16.41
N PRO A 6 14.01 26.25 16.15
CA PRO A 6 12.70 26.01 16.75
C PRO A 6 12.13 24.65 16.31
N ILE A 7 11.71 23.84 17.27
CA ILE A 7 10.98 22.60 17.01
C ILE A 7 9.54 22.95 16.62
N LYS A 8 9.14 22.69 15.38
CA LYS A 8 7.74 22.85 14.96
C LYS A 8 7.00 21.54 15.24
N PRO A 9 6.07 21.50 16.19
CA PRO A 9 5.25 20.31 16.40
C PRO A 9 4.40 20.00 15.16
N LYS A 10 4.24 18.73 14.82
CA LYS A 10 3.32 18.31 13.74
C LYS A 10 1.91 18.81 14.05
N ARG A 11 1.24 19.43 13.09
CA ARG A 11 -0.14 19.89 13.25
C ARG A 11 -1.03 18.70 13.59
N ILE A 12 -1.98 18.89 14.49
CA ILE A 12 -2.95 17.85 14.87
C ILE A 12 -3.72 17.33 13.64
N SER A 13 -4.09 18.20 12.72
CA SER A 13 -4.75 17.80 11.46
C SER A 13 -3.90 16.85 10.60
N ASP A 14 -2.57 17.02 10.61
CA ASP A 14 -1.67 16.13 9.85
C ASP A 14 -1.53 14.76 10.55
N GLN A 15 -1.57 14.73 11.88
CA GLN A 15 -1.57 13.48 12.63
C GLN A 15 -2.86 12.68 12.41
N VAL A 16 -4.02 13.36 12.44
CA VAL A 16 -5.33 12.77 12.12
C VAL A 16 -5.35 12.24 10.68
N PHE A 17 -4.85 13.04 9.73
CA PHE A 17 -4.73 12.65 8.34
C PHE A 17 -3.90 11.37 8.18
N GLU A 18 -2.70 11.33 8.79
CA GLU A 18 -1.82 10.15 8.72
C GLU A 18 -2.49 8.90 9.29
N GLN A 19 -3.16 9.04 10.45
CA GLN A 19 -3.80 7.90 11.10
C GLN A 19 -4.97 7.34 10.29
N ILE A 20 -5.86 8.18 9.75
CA ILE A 20 -6.98 7.72 8.92
C ILE A 20 -6.44 7.10 7.62
N ARG A 21 -5.45 7.74 7.00
CA ARG A 21 -4.80 7.23 5.80
C ARG A 21 -4.19 5.85 6.04
N GLU A 22 -3.51 5.66 7.16
CA GLU A 22 -2.91 4.38 7.53
C GLU A 22 -3.97 3.28 7.69
N LEU A 23 -5.11 3.57 8.31
CA LEU A 23 -6.23 2.63 8.43
C LEU A 23 -6.83 2.25 7.07
N ILE A 24 -6.91 3.20 6.13
CA ILE A 24 -7.35 2.92 4.75
C ILE A 24 -6.35 1.99 4.05
N TYR A 25 -5.04 2.24 4.17
CA TYR A 25 -4.01 1.45 3.51
C TYR A 25 -3.78 0.08 4.14
N LYS A 26 -4.08 -0.10 5.43
CA LYS A 26 -4.05 -1.40 6.11
C LYS A 26 -5.30 -2.24 5.83
N GLY A 27 -6.31 -1.67 5.13
CA GLY A 27 -7.59 -2.35 4.89
C GLY A 27 -8.54 -2.36 6.09
N ASP A 28 -8.18 -1.71 7.21
CA ASP A 28 -9.05 -1.53 8.37
C ASP A 28 -10.30 -0.70 8.01
N PHE A 29 -10.16 0.24 7.06
CA PHE A 29 -11.25 0.92 6.39
C PHE A 29 -11.38 0.41 4.95
N LYS A 30 -12.46 -0.33 4.67
CA LYS A 30 -12.70 -0.94 3.37
C LYS A 30 -13.22 0.07 2.33
N ALA A 31 -12.90 -0.15 1.07
CA ALA A 31 -13.45 0.64 -0.04
C ALA A 31 -14.98 0.65 0.00
N GLY A 32 -15.58 1.84 -0.16
CA GLY A 32 -17.02 2.05 -0.04
C GLY A 32 -17.56 2.09 1.39
N GLN A 33 -16.73 1.84 2.41
CA GLN A 33 -17.12 1.92 3.81
C GLN A 33 -17.35 3.38 4.23
N GLN A 34 -18.42 3.64 4.95
CA GLN A 34 -18.64 4.92 5.60
C GLN A 34 -17.70 5.06 6.79
N ILE A 35 -16.97 6.17 6.88
CA ILE A 35 -16.20 6.51 8.08
C ILE A 35 -17.10 7.18 9.11
N LEU A 36 -16.67 7.16 10.36
CA LEU A 36 -17.39 7.84 11.44
C LEU A 36 -17.60 9.33 11.14
N PRO A 37 -18.70 9.93 11.54
CA PRO A 37 -18.94 11.38 11.44
C PRO A 37 -17.80 12.18 12.10
N GLU A 38 -17.50 13.38 11.57
CA GLU A 38 -16.44 14.26 12.10
C GLU A 38 -16.51 14.46 13.62
N ARG A 39 -17.73 14.51 14.18
CA ARG A 39 -17.94 14.67 15.61
C ARG A 39 -17.44 13.45 16.40
N GLU A 40 -17.74 12.27 15.90
CA GLU A 40 -17.36 11.01 16.56
C GLU A 40 -15.87 10.75 16.43
N LEU A 41 -15.29 11.01 15.24
CA LEU A 41 -13.84 10.94 15.03
C LEU A 41 -13.09 11.92 15.96
N ALA A 42 -13.61 13.15 16.10
CA ALA A 42 -13.02 14.14 16.99
C ALA A 42 -13.03 13.69 18.46
N LEU A 43 -14.10 13.03 18.90
CA LEU A 43 -14.22 12.47 20.25
C LEU A 43 -13.27 11.28 20.42
N SER A 44 -13.26 10.32 19.49
CA SER A 44 -12.43 9.11 19.58
C SER A 44 -10.93 9.40 19.54
N MET A 45 -10.54 10.44 18.79
CA MET A 45 -9.14 10.86 18.67
C MET A 45 -8.74 11.96 19.68
N ALA A 46 -9.66 12.40 20.53
CA ALA A 46 -9.46 13.50 21.49
C ALA A 46 -8.90 14.79 20.87
N VAL A 47 -9.42 15.18 19.69
CA VAL A 47 -8.97 16.33 18.92
C VAL A 47 -10.15 17.26 18.57
N SER A 48 -9.83 18.46 18.04
CA SER A 48 -10.88 19.40 17.60
C SER A 48 -11.56 18.91 16.32
N ARG A 49 -12.87 19.20 16.17
CA ARG A 49 -13.61 18.92 14.92
C ARG A 49 -12.98 19.62 13.70
N THR A 50 -12.38 20.79 13.89
CA THR A 50 -11.68 21.52 12.82
C THR A 50 -10.45 20.73 12.34
N SER A 51 -9.69 20.11 13.26
CA SER A 51 -8.54 19.28 12.89
C SER A 51 -8.96 18.05 12.08
N VAL A 52 -10.05 17.39 12.49
CA VAL A 52 -10.63 16.25 11.77
C VAL A 52 -11.12 16.67 10.38
N ARG A 53 -11.89 17.76 10.29
CA ARG A 53 -12.39 18.28 9.01
C ARG A 53 -11.26 18.61 8.03
N ASN A 54 -10.20 19.27 8.50
CA ASN A 54 -9.04 19.57 7.67
C ASN A 54 -8.35 18.30 7.17
N ALA A 55 -8.23 17.27 8.01
CA ALA A 55 -7.69 15.98 7.63
C ALA A 55 -8.58 15.27 6.59
N ILE A 56 -9.90 15.22 6.83
CA ILE A 56 -10.86 14.62 5.90
C ILE A 56 -10.83 15.34 4.55
N ASN A 57 -10.86 16.68 4.54
CA ASN A 57 -10.79 17.44 3.29
C ASN A 57 -9.50 17.14 2.50
N LYS A 58 -8.38 16.98 3.20
CA LYS A 58 -7.10 16.58 2.56
C LYS A 58 -7.19 15.18 1.98
N LEU A 59 -7.81 14.23 2.70
CA LEU A 59 -8.05 12.86 2.21
C LEU A 59 -9.00 12.85 1.00
N VAL A 60 -10.03 13.69 1.01
CA VAL A 60 -10.96 13.86 -0.14
C VAL A 60 -10.23 14.46 -1.34
N THR A 61 -9.41 15.49 -1.14
CA THR A 61 -8.58 16.08 -2.22
C THR A 61 -7.62 15.06 -2.82
N MET A 62 -7.14 14.11 -2.02
CA MET A 62 -6.28 13.01 -2.47
C MET A 62 -7.06 11.82 -3.05
N GLY A 63 -8.39 11.91 -3.11
CA GLY A 63 -9.24 10.85 -3.61
C GLY A 63 -9.33 9.59 -2.73
N LEU A 64 -8.82 9.64 -1.49
CA LEU A 64 -8.90 8.52 -0.53
C LEU A 64 -10.27 8.44 0.15
N LEU A 65 -10.93 9.58 0.29
CA LEU A 65 -12.30 9.69 0.78
C LEU A 65 -13.15 10.44 -0.23
N GLU A 66 -14.45 10.22 -0.19
CA GLU A 66 -15.44 10.98 -0.97
C GLU A 66 -16.60 11.42 -0.07
N HIS A 67 -17.10 12.65 -0.30
CA HIS A 67 -18.32 13.10 0.32
C HIS A 67 -19.53 12.69 -0.52
N ARG A 68 -20.47 11.97 0.08
CA ARG A 68 -21.77 11.70 -0.52
C ARG A 68 -22.82 12.59 0.14
N GLN A 69 -23.45 13.44 -0.66
CA GLN A 69 -24.39 14.44 -0.15
C GLN A 69 -25.51 13.79 0.68
N GLY A 70 -25.71 14.26 1.90
CA GLY A 70 -26.70 13.74 2.83
C GLY A 70 -26.40 12.37 3.44
N GLN A 71 -25.35 11.67 2.99
CA GLN A 71 -25.03 10.33 3.45
C GLN A 71 -23.75 10.27 4.31
N GLY A 72 -22.84 11.24 4.16
CA GLY A 72 -21.60 11.32 4.94
C GLY A 72 -20.34 11.19 4.11
N THR A 73 -19.27 10.72 4.74
CA THR A 73 -17.96 10.53 4.12
C THR A 73 -17.64 9.04 4.03
N PHE A 74 -17.19 8.62 2.86
CA PHE A 74 -16.92 7.22 2.53
C PHE A 74 -15.49 7.05 2.06
N VAL A 75 -14.92 5.89 2.29
CA VAL A 75 -13.67 5.50 1.66
C VAL A 75 -13.92 5.37 0.16
N SER A 76 -13.15 6.11 -0.64
CA SER A 76 -13.31 6.07 -2.10
C SER A 76 -13.07 4.68 -2.62
N SER A 77 -13.96 4.23 -3.52
CA SER A 77 -13.66 3.05 -4.32
C SER A 77 -12.50 3.37 -5.26
N PRO A 78 -11.61 2.41 -5.50
CA PRO A 78 -10.54 2.57 -6.48
C PRO A 78 -11.04 3.11 -7.83
N ASP A 79 -12.20 2.66 -8.29
CA ASP A 79 -12.82 3.07 -9.55
C ASP A 79 -13.19 4.58 -9.63
N ASN A 80 -13.28 5.28 -8.49
CA ASN A 80 -13.70 6.70 -8.42
C ASN A 80 -12.54 7.68 -8.16
N ARG A 81 -11.28 7.23 -8.13
CA ARG A 81 -10.12 8.09 -7.86
C ARG A 81 -9.70 8.88 -9.09
N SER A 82 -10.52 9.82 -9.52
CA SER A 82 -10.15 10.82 -10.53
C SER A 82 -9.06 11.74 -9.96
N GLY A 83 -7.84 11.67 -10.55
CA GLY A 83 -6.73 12.57 -10.20
C GLY A 83 -5.38 11.88 -9.89
N ASN A 84 -5.28 10.55 -9.96
CA ASN A 84 -3.99 9.89 -9.87
C ASN A 84 -3.25 10.04 -11.22
N PRO A 85 -2.05 10.69 -11.26
CA PRO A 85 -1.28 10.85 -12.49
C PRO A 85 -0.93 9.52 -13.18
N LEU A 86 -0.74 8.44 -12.42
CA LEU A 86 -0.51 7.10 -12.95
C LEU A 86 -1.76 6.56 -13.65
N ALA A 87 -2.95 6.79 -13.08
CA ALA A 87 -4.20 6.40 -13.73
C ALA A 87 -4.40 7.15 -15.06
N ALA A 88 -4.02 8.43 -15.09
CA ALA A 88 -4.06 9.22 -16.33
C ALA A 88 -3.05 8.71 -17.38
N ALA A 89 -1.83 8.33 -16.96
CA ALA A 89 -0.82 7.76 -17.85
C ALA A 89 -1.27 6.41 -18.43
N MET A 90 -1.87 5.55 -17.60
CA MET A 90 -2.36 4.23 -18.03
C MET A 90 -3.70 4.28 -18.79
N ALA A 91 -4.40 5.40 -18.77
CA ALA A 91 -5.60 5.61 -19.60
C ALA A 91 -5.25 5.94 -21.07
N THR A 92 -3.97 6.09 -21.38
CA THR A 92 -3.51 6.21 -22.78
C THR A 92 -3.48 4.83 -23.43
N ASP A 93 -3.86 4.75 -24.70
CA ASP A 93 -3.85 3.48 -25.45
C ASP A 93 -2.44 2.90 -25.67
N GLU A 94 -1.40 3.62 -25.26
CA GLU A 94 0.01 3.25 -25.42
C GLU A 94 0.59 2.51 -24.21
N ALA A 95 0.02 2.68 -23.01
CA ALA A 95 0.55 2.08 -21.79
C ALA A 95 0.06 0.64 -21.61
N THR A 96 0.99 -0.26 -21.36
CA THR A 96 0.74 -1.68 -21.19
C THR A 96 0.85 -2.12 -19.72
N PHE A 97 0.35 -3.31 -19.41
CA PHE A 97 0.55 -3.92 -18.10
C PHE A 97 2.03 -4.21 -17.82
N ASP A 98 2.81 -4.55 -18.85
CA ASP A 98 4.27 -4.75 -18.75
C ASP A 98 5.00 -3.47 -18.33
N ASP A 99 4.64 -2.31 -18.89
CA ASP A 99 5.21 -1.02 -18.48
C ASP A 99 4.99 -0.75 -16.99
N LEU A 100 3.81 -1.12 -16.49
CA LEU A 100 3.48 -1.01 -15.08
C LEU A 100 4.34 -1.92 -14.21
N LEU A 101 4.59 -3.17 -14.64
CA LEU A 101 5.45 -4.12 -13.93
C LEU A 101 6.92 -3.71 -13.96
N GLU A 102 7.39 -3.04 -15.01
CA GLU A 102 8.73 -2.46 -15.07
C GLU A 102 8.92 -1.34 -14.03
N VAL A 103 7.94 -0.45 -13.89
CA VAL A 103 7.94 0.59 -12.85
C VAL A 103 7.90 -0.05 -11.46
N ARG A 104 7.05 -1.06 -11.28
CA ARG A 104 6.95 -1.85 -10.05
C ARG A 104 8.31 -2.44 -9.68
N MET A 105 8.99 -3.08 -10.61
CA MET A 105 10.31 -3.67 -10.40
C MET A 105 11.32 -2.63 -9.92
N GLY A 106 11.40 -1.47 -10.55
CA GLY A 106 12.32 -0.40 -10.16
C GLY A 106 12.08 0.12 -8.74
N LEU A 107 10.82 0.31 -8.36
CA LEU A 107 10.44 0.84 -7.05
C LEU A 107 10.58 -0.21 -5.94
N GLU A 108 10.11 -1.43 -6.16
CA GLU A 108 10.01 -2.45 -5.12
C GLU A 108 11.33 -3.16 -4.84
N CYS A 109 12.15 -3.42 -5.85
CA CYS A 109 13.48 -3.97 -5.61
C CYS A 109 14.33 -3.00 -4.78
N ASN A 110 14.26 -1.70 -5.08
CA ASN A 110 14.92 -0.68 -4.26
C ASN A 110 14.31 -0.58 -2.86
N ALA A 111 13.00 -0.71 -2.72
CA ALA A 111 12.32 -0.72 -1.43
C ALA A 111 12.78 -1.91 -0.56
N ALA A 112 12.84 -3.13 -1.11
CA ALA A 112 13.29 -4.33 -0.41
C ALA A 112 14.75 -4.21 0.05
N MET A 113 15.64 -3.72 -0.82
CA MET A 113 17.03 -3.44 -0.49
C MET A 113 17.16 -2.46 0.69
N LEU A 114 16.43 -1.36 0.67
CA LEU A 114 16.46 -0.36 1.74
C LEU A 114 15.79 -0.85 3.02
N ALA A 115 14.72 -1.65 2.92
CA ALA A 115 14.07 -2.28 4.05
C ALA A 115 15.02 -3.22 4.80
N ALA A 116 15.81 -4.02 4.09
CA ALA A 116 16.83 -4.86 4.69
C ALA A 116 17.83 -4.07 5.54
N GLN A 117 18.14 -2.84 5.17
CA GLN A 117 19.06 -1.96 5.92
C GLN A 117 18.39 -1.26 7.11
N ARG A 118 17.10 -0.95 7.03
CA ARG A 118 16.45 0.06 7.88
C ARG A 118 15.27 -0.45 8.69
N ALA A 119 14.73 -1.64 8.38
CA ALA A 119 13.59 -2.18 9.08
C ALA A 119 13.87 -2.32 10.58
N THR A 120 12.94 -1.87 11.41
CA THR A 120 12.93 -2.15 12.84
C THR A 120 12.24 -3.49 13.12
N ASP A 121 12.34 -4.01 14.34
CA ASP A 121 11.62 -5.23 14.73
C ASP A 121 10.10 -5.07 14.58
N THR A 122 9.59 -3.86 14.80
CA THR A 122 8.16 -3.57 14.56
C THR A 122 7.80 -3.65 13.08
N ASP A 123 8.69 -3.20 12.20
CA ASP A 123 8.47 -3.30 10.76
C ASP A 123 8.53 -4.74 10.29
N LEU A 124 9.49 -5.53 10.79
CA LEU A 124 9.60 -6.96 10.48
C LEU A 124 8.32 -7.71 10.88
N LYS A 125 7.77 -7.45 12.07
CA LYS A 125 6.49 -8.02 12.50
C LYS A 125 5.32 -7.63 11.59
N ALA A 126 5.32 -6.40 11.06
CA ALA A 126 4.27 -5.97 10.16
C ALA A 126 4.35 -6.68 8.79
N ILE A 127 5.56 -6.92 8.27
CA ILE A 127 5.78 -7.68 7.03
C ILE A 127 5.39 -9.15 7.25
N GLU A 128 5.86 -9.76 8.34
CA GLU A 128 5.56 -11.15 8.71
C GLU A 128 4.05 -11.39 8.83
N LYS A 129 3.34 -10.50 9.52
CA LYS A 129 1.89 -10.57 9.67
C LYS A 129 1.17 -10.60 8.33
N SER A 130 1.56 -9.75 7.38
CA SER A 130 0.94 -9.72 6.04
C SER A 130 1.19 -11.03 5.28
N LEU A 131 2.37 -11.63 5.45
CA LEU A 131 2.70 -12.93 4.88
C LEU A 131 1.86 -14.05 5.49
N GLU A 132 1.73 -14.09 6.82
CA GLU A 132 0.89 -15.05 7.54
C GLU A 132 -0.59 -14.94 7.12
N GLU A 133 -1.10 -13.72 6.89
CA GLU A 133 -2.47 -13.48 6.41
C GLU A 133 -2.65 -14.06 5.00
N MET A 134 -1.69 -13.89 4.08
CA MET A 134 -1.73 -14.50 2.75
C MET A 134 -1.70 -16.03 2.81
N GLU A 135 -0.84 -16.61 3.65
CA GLU A 135 -0.74 -18.06 3.84
C GLU A 135 -2.03 -18.65 4.41
N HIS A 136 -2.62 -17.95 5.38
CA HIS A 136 -3.91 -18.34 5.97
C HIS A 136 -5.03 -18.29 4.92
N ASP A 137 -5.09 -17.24 4.11
CA ASP A 137 -6.07 -17.09 3.05
C ASP A 137 -5.96 -18.23 2.04
N LEU A 138 -4.74 -18.53 1.58
CA LEU A 138 -4.50 -19.63 0.64
C LEU A 138 -4.90 -20.99 1.23
N ALA A 139 -4.62 -21.22 2.51
CA ALA A 139 -4.94 -22.47 3.19
C ALA A 139 -6.45 -22.67 3.43
N THR A 140 -7.22 -21.58 3.58
CA THR A 140 -8.63 -21.63 3.99
C THR A 140 -9.60 -21.39 2.85
N THR A 141 -9.22 -20.64 1.82
CA THR A 141 -10.11 -20.19 0.74
C THR A 141 -9.65 -20.58 -0.66
N ASP A 142 -8.49 -21.23 -0.79
CA ASP A 142 -7.80 -21.48 -2.06
C ASP A 142 -7.52 -20.21 -2.89
N ARG A 143 -7.45 -19.06 -2.22
CA ARG A 143 -7.22 -17.74 -2.82
C ARG A 143 -6.34 -16.90 -1.91
N ILE A 144 -5.64 -15.94 -2.49
CA ILE A 144 -5.03 -14.86 -1.72
C ILE A 144 -5.83 -13.60 -2.00
N GLY A 145 -6.17 -12.87 -0.94
CA GLY A 145 -6.76 -11.53 -1.10
C GLY A 145 -5.75 -10.57 -1.72
N THR A 146 -6.21 -9.68 -2.60
CA THR A 146 -5.37 -8.58 -3.11
C THR A 146 -4.92 -7.63 -2.00
N GLU A 147 -5.69 -7.56 -0.93
CA GLU A 147 -5.41 -6.68 0.21
C GLU A 147 -4.19 -7.14 1.04
N PRO A 148 -4.05 -8.43 1.45
CA PRO A 148 -2.84 -8.90 2.13
C PRO A 148 -1.56 -8.80 1.28
N ASP A 149 -1.65 -9.08 -0.01
CA ASP A 149 -0.53 -8.93 -0.96
C ASP A 149 -0.03 -7.48 -1.00
N ALA A 150 -0.93 -6.54 -1.20
CA ALA A 150 -0.56 -5.12 -1.20
C ALA A 150 -0.09 -4.65 0.19
N ALA A 151 -0.65 -5.16 1.28
CA ALA A 151 -0.21 -4.84 2.62
C ALA A 151 1.24 -5.28 2.86
N PHE A 152 1.64 -6.46 2.34
CA PHE A 152 3.02 -6.95 2.38
C PHE A 152 3.99 -5.98 1.68
N HIS A 153 3.73 -5.63 0.43
CA HIS A 153 4.58 -4.71 -0.33
C HIS A 153 4.63 -3.31 0.28
N MET A 154 3.50 -2.84 0.81
CA MET A 154 3.45 -1.56 1.51
C MET A 154 4.20 -1.58 2.84
N ALA A 155 4.16 -2.69 3.61
CA ALA A 155 4.94 -2.83 4.83
C ALA A 155 6.46 -2.78 4.55
N ILE A 156 6.91 -3.40 3.45
CA ILE A 156 8.30 -3.27 2.96
C ILE A 156 8.62 -1.80 2.64
N SER A 157 7.72 -1.11 1.95
CA SER A 157 7.91 0.30 1.60
C SER A 157 8.01 1.20 2.84
N PHE A 158 7.18 0.98 3.86
CA PHE A 158 7.26 1.68 5.15
C PHE A 158 8.58 1.42 5.88
N SER A 159 9.11 0.21 5.75
CA SER A 159 10.38 -0.21 6.35
C SER A 159 11.58 0.53 5.77
N THR A 160 11.46 1.12 4.58
CA THR A 160 12.52 1.91 3.96
C THR A 160 12.84 3.20 4.72
N LYS A 161 11.90 3.71 5.53
CA LYS A 161 11.96 5.01 6.22
C LYS A 161 12.20 6.20 5.27
N ASN A 162 12.02 6.00 3.96
CA ASN A 162 12.12 7.02 2.94
C ASN A 162 10.73 7.59 2.60
N PRO A 163 10.40 8.82 3.06
CA PRO A 163 9.06 9.36 2.87
C PRO A 163 8.68 9.59 1.41
N VAL A 164 9.67 9.85 0.54
CA VAL A 164 9.43 10.03 -0.90
C VAL A 164 9.07 8.69 -1.54
N LEU A 165 9.85 7.63 -1.27
CA LEU A 165 9.59 6.30 -1.80
C LEU A 165 8.25 5.76 -1.27
N ILE A 166 7.96 5.92 0.02
CA ILE A 166 6.68 5.55 0.61
C ILE A 166 5.51 6.25 -0.10
N HIS A 167 5.67 7.54 -0.40
CA HIS A 167 4.63 8.30 -1.10
C HIS A 167 4.43 7.83 -2.54
N LEU A 168 5.52 7.57 -3.27
CA LEU A 168 5.45 7.01 -4.62
C LEU A 168 4.78 5.64 -4.63
N MET A 169 5.21 4.74 -3.72
CA MET A 169 4.64 3.40 -3.61
C MET A 169 3.15 3.42 -3.26
N ARG A 170 2.71 4.32 -2.38
CA ARG A 170 1.28 4.50 -2.08
C ARG A 170 0.48 4.88 -3.31
N ASN A 171 0.92 5.90 -4.04
CA ASN A 171 0.22 6.31 -5.26
C ASN A 171 0.22 5.21 -6.32
N PHE A 172 1.31 4.46 -6.40
CA PHE A 172 1.45 3.32 -7.29
C PHE A 172 0.47 2.20 -6.90
N TYR A 173 0.43 1.80 -5.63
CA TYR A 173 -0.49 0.76 -5.16
C TYR A 173 -1.95 1.20 -5.19
N ASP A 174 -2.26 2.46 -4.91
CA ASP A 174 -3.60 3.01 -5.12
C ASP A 174 -4.07 2.80 -6.57
N PHE A 175 -3.15 2.95 -7.52
CA PHE A 175 -3.41 2.71 -8.92
C PHE A 175 -3.47 1.20 -9.26
N LEU A 176 -2.56 0.39 -8.73
CA LEU A 176 -2.55 -1.06 -8.93
C LEU A 176 -3.87 -1.70 -8.45
N PHE A 177 -4.42 -1.27 -7.33
CA PHE A 177 -5.72 -1.75 -6.85
C PHE A 177 -6.86 -1.46 -7.83
N ILE A 178 -6.77 -0.38 -8.61
CA ILE A 178 -7.77 -0.03 -9.64
C ILE A 178 -7.58 -0.86 -10.91
N GLY A 179 -6.36 -0.92 -11.41
CA GLY A 179 -6.04 -1.51 -12.71
C GLY A 179 -5.84 -3.02 -12.68
N ILE A 180 -5.23 -3.52 -11.61
CA ILE A 180 -4.82 -4.92 -11.47
C ILE A 180 -5.99 -5.84 -11.13
N LYS A 181 -7.03 -5.35 -10.44
CA LYS A 181 -8.16 -6.20 -10.07
C LYS A 181 -8.77 -6.94 -11.26
N LYS A 182 -8.67 -6.37 -12.45
CA LYS A 182 -9.16 -6.99 -13.70
C LYS A 182 -8.18 -8.04 -14.26
N ASN A 183 -6.89 -7.79 -14.19
CA ASN A 183 -5.85 -8.65 -14.79
C ASN A 183 -5.33 -9.70 -13.82
N LEU A 184 -5.11 -9.35 -12.54
CA LEU A 184 -4.66 -10.30 -11.51
C LEU A 184 -5.73 -11.30 -11.10
N THR A 185 -7.01 -11.09 -11.43
CA THR A 185 -8.08 -12.03 -11.09
C THR A 185 -7.78 -13.44 -11.59
N HIS A 186 -7.14 -13.60 -12.74
CA HIS A 186 -6.74 -14.91 -13.25
C HIS A 186 -5.64 -15.57 -12.42
N MET A 187 -4.62 -14.83 -12.01
CA MET A 187 -3.55 -15.33 -11.17
C MET A 187 -4.05 -15.70 -9.77
N TYR A 188 -4.95 -14.89 -9.18
CA TYR A 188 -5.56 -15.17 -7.89
C TYR A 188 -6.56 -16.32 -7.89
N MET A 189 -6.85 -16.91 -9.05
CA MET A 189 -7.66 -18.12 -9.22
C MET A 189 -6.78 -19.35 -9.52
N ASP A 190 -5.48 -19.18 -9.74
CA ASP A 190 -4.52 -20.25 -10.04
C ASP A 190 -3.76 -20.62 -8.77
N ARG A 191 -4.20 -21.68 -8.09
CA ARG A 191 -3.62 -22.13 -6.83
C ARG A 191 -2.10 -22.40 -6.94
N ALA A 192 -1.65 -23.03 -8.01
CA ALA A 192 -0.22 -23.32 -8.20
C ALA A 192 0.61 -22.03 -8.31
N ALA A 193 0.10 -21.04 -9.05
CA ALA A 193 0.74 -19.73 -9.13
C ALA A 193 0.77 -19.00 -7.78
N LEU A 194 -0.28 -19.15 -6.97
CA LEU A 194 -0.32 -18.55 -5.64
C LEU A 194 0.65 -19.21 -4.65
N GLU A 195 0.82 -20.53 -4.73
CA GLU A 195 1.83 -21.26 -3.93
C GLU A 195 3.25 -20.74 -4.25
N ASP A 196 3.57 -20.52 -5.53
CA ASP A 196 4.85 -19.93 -5.94
C ASP A 196 4.99 -18.48 -5.45
N VAL A 197 3.92 -17.68 -5.52
CA VAL A 197 3.92 -16.29 -5.02
C VAL A 197 4.23 -16.26 -3.52
N ILE A 198 3.64 -17.15 -2.71
CA ILE A 198 3.94 -17.25 -1.27
C ILE A 198 5.42 -17.62 -1.05
N VAL A 199 5.96 -18.55 -1.80
CA VAL A 199 7.39 -18.92 -1.73
C VAL A 199 8.28 -17.70 -2.00
N HIS A 200 7.95 -16.90 -3.01
CA HIS A 200 8.68 -15.67 -3.32
C HIS A 200 8.57 -14.63 -2.21
N HIS A 201 7.37 -14.40 -1.66
CA HIS A 201 7.17 -13.46 -0.56
C HIS A 201 7.95 -13.88 0.69
N ARG A 202 7.98 -15.17 1.00
CA ARG A 202 8.79 -15.71 2.10
C ARG A 202 10.28 -15.45 1.87
N ALA A 203 10.80 -15.70 0.68
CA ALA A 203 12.20 -15.42 0.35
C ALA A 203 12.56 -13.93 0.49
N ILE A 204 11.65 -13.02 0.10
CA ILE A 204 11.83 -11.58 0.30
C ILE A 204 11.89 -11.24 1.79
N PHE A 205 10.95 -11.74 2.58
CA PHE A 205 10.91 -11.50 4.03
C PHE A 205 12.16 -12.01 4.72
N GLU A 206 12.57 -13.23 4.45
CA GLU A 206 13.79 -13.84 5.02
C GLU A 206 15.04 -13.04 4.69
N ALA A 207 15.21 -12.57 3.44
CA ALA A 207 16.32 -11.73 3.06
C ALA A 207 16.34 -10.38 3.78
N ILE A 208 15.16 -9.76 4.00
CA ILE A 208 15.03 -8.53 4.78
C ILE A 208 15.36 -8.80 6.25
N GLN A 209 14.84 -9.88 6.84
CA GLN A 209 15.09 -10.28 8.22
C GLN A 209 16.59 -10.55 8.47
N GLN A 210 17.25 -11.20 7.52
CA GLN A 210 18.71 -11.48 7.53
C GLN A 210 19.57 -10.25 7.23
N ARG A 211 18.97 -9.08 6.99
CA ARG A 211 19.67 -7.84 6.64
C ARG A 211 20.49 -7.94 5.34
N SER A 212 20.13 -8.87 4.46
CA SER A 212 20.79 -9.08 3.17
C SER A 212 20.21 -8.13 2.12
N SER A 213 20.80 -6.96 1.95
CA SER A 213 20.32 -5.94 1.00
C SER A 213 20.27 -6.44 -0.43
N GLN A 214 21.34 -7.12 -0.89
CA GLN A 214 21.37 -7.68 -2.23
C GLN A 214 20.42 -8.88 -2.36
N GLY A 215 20.33 -9.73 -1.34
CA GLY A 215 19.38 -10.86 -1.31
C GLY A 215 17.94 -10.38 -1.40
N ALA A 216 17.57 -9.32 -0.66
CA ALA A 216 16.23 -8.74 -0.68
C ALA A 216 15.89 -8.14 -2.06
N PHE A 217 16.86 -7.45 -2.69
CA PHE A 217 16.71 -6.93 -4.05
C PHE A 217 16.44 -8.07 -5.05
N GLU A 218 17.26 -9.11 -5.03
CA GLU A 218 17.15 -10.23 -5.98
C GLU A 218 15.88 -11.07 -5.76
N ALA A 219 15.50 -11.29 -4.51
CA ALA A 219 14.25 -11.99 -4.18
C ALA A 219 13.02 -11.22 -4.70
N MET A 220 12.99 -9.89 -4.49
CA MET A 220 11.92 -9.05 -5.02
C MET A 220 11.92 -9.04 -6.55
N ARG A 221 13.08 -8.95 -7.18
CA ARG A 221 13.22 -9.02 -8.64
C ARG A 221 12.66 -10.33 -9.19
N THR A 222 12.99 -11.45 -8.56
CA THR A 222 12.50 -12.78 -8.94
C THR A 222 10.99 -12.85 -8.82
N HIS A 223 10.42 -12.31 -7.74
CA HIS A 223 8.98 -12.26 -7.53
C HIS A 223 8.27 -11.48 -8.65
N ILE A 224 8.71 -10.25 -8.94
CA ILE A 224 8.04 -9.41 -9.94
C ILE A 224 8.22 -9.98 -11.35
N HIS A 225 9.39 -10.56 -11.65
CA HIS A 225 9.63 -11.24 -12.92
C HIS A 225 8.72 -12.46 -13.10
N TYR A 226 8.50 -13.25 -12.05
CA TYR A 226 7.55 -14.35 -12.08
C TYR A 226 6.13 -13.88 -12.42
N VAL A 227 5.67 -12.81 -11.78
CA VAL A 227 4.36 -12.19 -12.08
C VAL A 227 4.31 -11.73 -13.54
N GLN A 228 5.37 -11.08 -14.04
CA GLN A 228 5.46 -10.60 -15.42
C GLN A 228 5.37 -11.74 -16.43
N GLU A 229 6.15 -12.82 -16.24
CA GLU A 229 6.14 -13.99 -17.11
C GLU A 229 4.80 -14.74 -17.07
N TYR A 230 4.15 -14.81 -15.91
CA TYR A 230 2.82 -15.41 -15.79
C TYR A 230 1.80 -14.73 -16.72
N PHE A 231 1.84 -13.40 -16.83
CA PHE A 231 0.91 -12.65 -17.69
C PHE A 231 1.32 -12.59 -19.16
N ARG A 232 2.59 -12.76 -19.49
CA ARG A 232 3.06 -12.83 -20.88
C ARG A 232 2.71 -14.13 -21.57
N THR A 233 2.60 -15.22 -20.82
CA THR A 233 2.41 -16.57 -21.35
C THR A 233 0.95 -17.01 -21.43
N ARG A 234 0.03 -16.17 -21.00
CA ARG A 234 -1.41 -16.46 -20.95
C ARG A 234 -2.25 -15.34 -21.52
#